data_2ba8894d3d98daf988272374c51a073a
#
_entry.id   2ba8894d3d98daf988272374c51a073a
#
_cell.length_a   1.000
_cell.length_b   1.000
_cell.length_c   1.000
_cell.angle_alpha   90.00
_cell.angle_beta   90.00
_cell.angle_gamma   90.00
#
_symmetry.space_group_name_H-M   'P 1'
#
loop_
_entity.id
_entity.type
_entity.pdbx_description
1 polymer ?
#
loop_
_entity_poly.entity_id
_entity_poly.type
_entity_poly.pdbx_seq_one_letter_code
_entity_poly.pdbx_strand_id
1 'polypeptide(L)'
;MMIQYTIRVELLASKEDGGYIVYAFKDLSNGTYKMCTRCPNWEGPFLRVGDIGYLKCKEVYAGEDTWYNPITDSFEKYKYTDIYFEDFVYEKPPEGEIIL
;
A
#
# COMPACT_ATOMS: atom_id res chain seq x y z
N MET A 1 9.97 14.96 -0.66
CA MET A 1 8.59 15.42 -0.40
C MET A 1 7.79 14.26 0.15
N MET A 2 6.97 14.49 1.12
CA MET A 2 6.13 13.48 1.75
C MET A 2 4.66 13.82 1.51
N ILE A 3 3.88 12.83 1.11
CA ILE A 3 2.45 12.99 0.87
C ILE A 3 1.72 11.98 1.75
N GLN A 4 0.70 12.44 2.46
CA GLN A 4 -0.20 11.56 3.23
C GLN A 4 -1.60 11.65 2.65
N TYR A 5 -2.26 10.50 2.55
CA TYR A 5 -3.64 10.44 2.04
C TYR A 5 -4.36 9.22 2.56
N THR A 6 -5.68 9.24 2.44
CA THR A 6 -6.55 8.12 2.80
C THR A 6 -7.36 7.71 1.60
N ILE A 7 -7.39 6.41 1.31
CA ILE A 7 -8.12 5.84 0.19
C ILE A 7 -8.93 4.62 0.64
N ARG A 8 -10.04 4.37 -0.03
CA ARG A 8 -10.84 3.17 0.19
C ARG A 8 -10.26 2.03 -0.63
N VAL A 9 -9.93 0.93 0.03
CA VAL A 9 -9.18 -0.16 -0.60
C VAL A 9 -9.74 -1.53 -0.21
N GLU A 10 -9.37 -2.52 -1.02
CA GLU A 10 -9.49 -3.94 -0.69
C GLU A 10 -8.11 -4.58 -0.67
N LEU A 11 -7.82 -5.37 0.36
CA LEU A 11 -6.57 -6.11 0.44
C LEU A 11 -6.62 -7.32 -0.49
N LEU A 12 -5.71 -7.39 -1.45
CA LEU A 12 -5.64 -8.47 -2.43
C LEU A 12 -4.63 -9.55 -2.05
N ALA A 13 -3.50 -9.16 -1.48
CA ALA A 13 -2.43 -10.06 -1.13
C ALA A 13 -1.52 -9.43 -0.08
N SER A 14 -0.82 -10.29 0.66
CA SER A 14 0.23 -9.87 1.58
C SER A 14 1.40 -10.82 1.52
N LYS A 15 2.61 -10.31 1.73
CA LYS A 15 3.84 -11.08 1.72
C LYS A 15 4.81 -10.55 2.75
N GLU A 16 5.42 -11.45 3.51
CA GLU A 16 6.54 -11.12 4.37
C GLU A 16 7.82 -11.06 3.56
N ASP A 17 8.59 -10.00 3.75
CA ASP A 17 9.86 -9.81 3.08
C ASP A 17 10.84 -9.07 4.00
N GLY A 18 11.86 -9.78 4.47
CA GLY A 18 12.94 -9.20 5.27
C GLY A 18 12.49 -8.51 6.56
N GLY A 19 11.47 -9.03 7.25
CA GLY A 19 10.95 -8.44 8.48
C GLY A 19 9.87 -7.38 8.26
N TYR A 20 9.56 -7.06 7.02
CA TYR A 20 8.46 -6.17 6.64
C TYR A 20 7.31 -6.99 6.08
N ILE A 21 6.10 -6.44 6.15
CA ILE A 21 4.97 -7.00 5.43
C ILE A 21 4.63 -6.06 4.29
N VAL A 22 4.57 -6.59 3.08
CA VAL A 22 4.15 -5.87 1.89
C VAL A 22 2.71 -6.24 1.58
N TYR A 23 1.86 -5.24 1.50
CA TYR A 23 0.45 -5.41 1.15
C TYR A 23 0.19 -4.92 -0.27
N ALA A 24 -0.57 -5.70 -1.03
CA ALA A 24 -1.11 -5.28 -2.32
C ALA A 24 -2.58 -4.92 -2.16
N PHE A 25 -2.90 -3.65 -2.32
CA PHE A 25 -4.26 -3.13 -2.22
C PHE A 25 -4.79 -2.73 -3.59
N LYS A 26 -6.09 -2.87 -3.76
CA LYS A 26 -6.82 -2.28 -4.87
C LYS A 26 -7.52 -1.02 -4.39
N ASP A 27 -7.24 0.11 -5.03
CA ASP A 27 -7.98 1.35 -4.79
C ASP A 27 -9.36 1.23 -5.43
N LEU A 28 -10.40 1.20 -4.60
CA LEU A 28 -11.77 0.97 -5.05
C LEU A 28 -12.39 2.19 -5.73
N SER A 29 -11.76 3.36 -5.62
CA SER A 29 -12.25 4.57 -6.28
C SER A 29 -11.89 4.63 -7.76
N ASN A 30 -10.79 4.00 -8.17
CA ASN A 30 -10.28 4.10 -9.55
C ASN A 30 -9.80 2.78 -10.14
N GLY A 31 -9.84 1.68 -9.37
CA GLY A 31 -9.42 0.36 -9.83
C GLY A 31 -7.91 0.16 -9.95
N THR A 32 -7.10 1.11 -9.50
CA THR A 32 -5.64 0.97 -9.53
C THR A 32 -5.14 0.15 -8.36
N TYR A 33 -3.89 -0.30 -8.45
CA TYR A 33 -3.26 -1.10 -7.41
C TYR A 33 -2.19 -0.30 -6.70
N LYS A 34 -2.06 -0.52 -5.40
CA LYS A 34 -1.00 0.08 -4.59
C LYS A 34 -0.31 -0.99 -3.75
N MET A 35 1.02 -0.96 -3.78
CA MET A 35 1.86 -1.78 -2.93
C MET A 35 2.34 -0.93 -1.78
N CYS A 36 2.07 -1.32 -0.55
CA CYS A 36 2.61 -0.58 0.59
C CYS A 36 3.24 -1.51 1.62
N THR A 37 4.24 -0.96 2.29
CA THR A 37 5.04 -1.67 3.26
C THR A 37 4.64 -1.25 4.67
N ARG A 38 4.41 -2.24 5.52
CA ARG A 38 4.15 -2.00 6.93
C ARG A 38 5.45 -1.97 7.71
N CYS A 39 5.60 -0.94 8.55
CA CYS A 39 6.71 -0.85 9.48
C CYS A 39 6.68 -2.03 10.47
N PRO A 40 7.84 -2.63 10.78
CA PRO A 40 7.87 -3.77 11.70
C PRO A 40 7.38 -3.45 13.11
N ASN A 41 7.37 -2.19 13.50
CA ASN A 41 6.90 -1.76 14.84
C ASN A 41 5.42 -1.42 14.90
N TRP A 42 4.68 -1.67 13.83
CA TRP A 42 3.27 -1.36 13.81
C TRP A 42 2.48 -2.35 14.68
N GLU A 43 1.69 -1.83 15.60
CA GLU A 43 0.92 -2.61 16.57
C GLU A 43 -0.57 -2.74 16.22
N GLY A 44 -0.93 -2.49 14.99
CA GLY A 44 -2.31 -2.59 14.56
C GLY A 44 -2.76 -4.03 14.27
N PRO A 45 -4.04 -4.22 13.92
CA PRO A 45 -4.57 -5.53 13.57
C PRO A 45 -3.91 -6.07 12.31
N PHE A 46 -3.78 -7.40 12.24
CA PHE A 46 -3.34 -8.05 11.02
C PHE A 46 -4.52 -8.12 10.03
N LEU A 47 -4.25 -7.64 8.82
CA LEU A 47 -5.24 -7.64 7.76
C LEU A 47 -5.31 -9.00 7.07
N ARG A 48 -6.48 -9.34 6.57
CA ARG A 48 -6.72 -10.56 5.79
C ARG A 48 -7.08 -10.21 4.36
N VAL A 49 -6.71 -11.07 3.43
CA VAL A 49 -7.12 -10.93 2.03
C VAL A 49 -8.64 -10.83 1.95
N GLY A 50 -9.13 -9.83 1.24
CA GLY A 50 -10.55 -9.51 1.14
C GLY A 50 -11.03 -8.41 2.08
N ASP A 51 -10.24 -7.99 3.04
CA ASP A 51 -10.60 -6.89 3.93
C ASP A 51 -10.76 -5.59 3.15
N ILE A 52 -11.86 -4.90 3.40
CA ILE A 52 -12.19 -3.62 2.78
C ILE A 52 -12.25 -2.55 3.85
N GLY A 53 -11.63 -1.42 3.57
CA GLY A 53 -11.62 -0.31 4.49
C GLY A 53 -10.88 0.90 3.95
N TYR A 54 -10.55 1.79 4.85
CA TYR A 54 -9.85 3.05 4.53
C TYR A 54 -8.40 2.93 4.95
N LEU A 55 -7.51 2.97 3.97
CA LEU A 55 -6.08 2.88 4.16
C LEU A 55 -5.50 4.29 4.23
N LYS A 56 -4.80 4.58 5.32
CA LYS A 56 -3.98 5.77 5.44
C LYS A 56 -2.56 5.44 5.01
N CYS A 57 -2.11 6.09 3.95
CA CYS A 57 -0.79 5.89 3.35
C CYS A 57 0.08 7.11 3.52
N LYS A 58 1.37 6.86 3.47
CA LYS A 58 2.40 7.88 3.38
C LYS A 58 3.32 7.52 2.23
N GLU A 59 3.44 8.43 1.25
CA GLU A 59 4.41 8.30 0.17
C GLU A 59 5.62 9.18 0.44
N VAL A 60 6.79 8.58 0.37
CA VAL A 60 8.06 9.25 0.60
C VAL A 60 8.91 9.10 -0.66
N TYR A 61 9.45 10.21 -1.14
CA TYR A 61 10.38 10.18 -2.27
C TYR A 61 11.60 9.31 -1.91
N ALA A 62 11.83 8.27 -2.70
CA ALA A 62 12.89 7.30 -2.45
C ALA A 62 14.10 7.49 -3.35
N GLY A 63 13.96 8.14 -4.50
CA GLY A 63 15.07 8.41 -5.39
C GLY A 63 14.69 8.46 -6.86
N GLU A 64 15.72 8.50 -7.66
CA GLU A 64 15.61 8.44 -9.13
C GLU A 64 16.39 7.23 -9.63
N ASP A 65 15.89 6.62 -10.69
CA ASP A 65 16.58 5.56 -11.39
C ASP A 65 16.44 5.76 -12.89
N THR A 66 17.19 4.98 -13.65
CA THR A 66 17.21 5.05 -15.11
C THR A 66 16.79 3.72 -15.67
N TRP A 67 15.93 3.74 -16.66
CA TRP A 67 15.54 2.53 -17.38
C TRP A 67 15.69 2.72 -18.88
N TYR A 68 15.91 1.61 -19.58
CA TYR A 68 16.00 1.62 -21.03
C TYR A 68 14.62 1.45 -21.64
N ASN A 69 14.22 2.43 -22.47
CA ASN A 69 12.96 2.36 -23.20
C ASN A 69 13.22 1.82 -24.60
N PRO A 70 12.82 0.58 -24.92
CA PRO A 70 13.08 -0.02 -26.23
C PRO A 70 12.27 0.63 -27.35
N ILE A 71 11.20 1.34 -27.06
CA ILE A 71 10.37 2.01 -28.06
C ILE A 71 11.10 3.24 -28.59
N THR A 72 11.72 4.02 -27.72
CA THR A 72 12.45 5.24 -28.07
C THR A 72 13.93 5.01 -28.27
N ASP A 73 14.44 3.81 -27.96
CA ASP A 73 15.86 3.46 -27.97
C ASP A 73 16.72 4.44 -27.18
N SER A 74 16.22 4.81 -26.01
CA SER A 74 16.89 5.78 -25.14
C SER A 74 16.74 5.41 -23.67
N PHE A 75 17.65 5.94 -22.83
CA PHE A 75 17.54 5.83 -21.38
C PHE A 75 16.72 7.00 -20.85
N GLU A 76 15.75 6.67 -20.00
CA GLU A 76 14.86 7.64 -19.38
C GLU A 76 15.01 7.59 -17.86
N LYS A 77 14.92 8.75 -17.22
CA LYS A 77 14.92 8.85 -15.76
C LYS A 77 13.49 8.82 -15.25
N TYR A 78 13.31 8.13 -14.14
CA TYR A 78 12.03 8.15 -13.43
C TYR A 78 12.26 8.36 -11.94
N LYS A 79 11.29 8.98 -11.30
CA LYS A 79 11.27 9.14 -9.84
C LYS A 79 10.38 8.07 -9.25
N TYR A 80 10.82 7.48 -8.14
CA TYR A 80 10.01 6.49 -7.43
C TYR A 80 9.83 6.89 -5.98
N THR A 81 8.74 6.41 -5.41
CA THR A 81 8.38 6.64 -4.03
C THR A 81 8.17 5.32 -3.31
N ASP A 82 8.46 5.31 -2.01
CA ASP A 82 8.04 4.23 -1.13
C ASP A 82 6.70 4.60 -0.51
N ILE A 83 5.78 3.65 -0.52
CA ILE A 83 4.46 3.82 0.08
C ILE A 83 4.42 3.02 1.37
N TYR A 84 4.21 3.72 2.48
CA TYR A 84 4.12 3.11 3.80
C TYR A 84 2.69 3.05 4.26
N PHE A 85 2.35 1.93 4.89
CA PHE A 85 1.10 1.74 5.59
C PHE A 85 1.17 2.48 6.94
N GLU A 86 0.25 3.40 7.17
CA GLU A 86 0.18 4.13 8.45
C GLU A 86 -0.96 3.64 9.33
N ASP A 87 -2.15 3.44 8.74
CA ASP A 87 -3.31 2.98 9.47
C ASP A 87 -4.34 2.38 8.53
N PHE A 88 -5.26 1.60 9.09
CA PHE A 88 -6.35 0.99 8.36
C PHE A 88 -7.59 0.95 9.23
N VAL A 89 -8.69 1.51 8.73
CA VAL A 89 -9.98 1.49 9.40
C VAL A 89 -10.94 0.63 8.57
N TYR A 90 -11.43 -0.46 9.15
CA TYR A 90 -12.37 -1.33 8.48
C TYR A 90 -13.65 -0.58 8.12
N GLU A 91 -14.17 -0.79 6.92
CA GLU A 91 -15.48 -0.28 6.52
C GLU A 91 -16.59 -0.95 7.31
N LYS A 92 -16.40 -2.25 7.58
CA LYS A 92 -17.28 -3.03 8.46
C LYS A 92 -16.42 -3.80 9.44
N PRO A 93 -16.85 -3.97 10.70
CA PRO A 93 -16.16 -4.86 11.61
C PRO A 93 -16.06 -6.27 11.01
N PRO A 94 -14.95 -7.00 11.24
CA PRO A 94 -14.84 -8.38 10.79
C PRO A 94 -16.01 -9.22 11.31
N GLU A 95 -16.50 -10.12 10.46
CA GLU A 95 -17.56 -11.04 10.88
C GLU A 95 -17.09 -11.91 12.06
N GLY A 96 -17.96 -12.09 13.04
CA GLY A 96 -17.63 -12.80 14.27
C GLY A 96 -17.20 -11.89 15.41
N GLU A 97 -16.94 -10.64 15.18
CA GLU A 97 -16.72 -9.64 16.23
C GLU A 97 -18.02 -8.91 16.53
N ILE A 98 -18.94 -9.59 17.17
CA ILE A 98 -20.14 -8.95 17.66
C ILE A 98 -19.81 -8.36 19.03
N ILE A 99 -19.73 -7.07 19.06
CA ILE A 99 -19.61 -6.33 20.32
C ILE A 99 -21.01 -6.00 20.80
N LEU A 100 -21.45 -6.70 21.78
CA LEU A 100 -22.72 -6.43 22.44
C LEU A 100 -22.54 -5.49 23.61
#